data_266bd47b4602d5bf7c87245fb11a43e3
#
_entry.id   266bd47b4602d5bf7c87245fb11a43e3
#
_cell.length_a   1.000
_cell.length_b   1.000
_cell.length_c   1.000
_cell.angle_alpha   90.00
_cell.angle_beta   90.00
_cell.angle_gamma   90.00
#
_symmetry.space_group_name_H-M   'P 1'
#
loop_
_entity.id
_entity.type
_entity.pdbx_description
1 polymer ?
#
loop_
_entity_poly.entity_id
_entity_poly.type
_entity_poly.pdbx_seq_one_letter_code
_entity_poly.pdbx_strand_id
1 'polypeptide(L)'
;QSSHLELKFVAVDKKKAQVLWETGMNRTIDLPEMKAGDVVVYDLDQAYFALYNRKLAGTQVPVFSLRSEKSAGVGDFGDLKTMIDLVASTGQKVLQLLPINDTTITHTWTDSYPYSCISVFAIHPMYADLHALPELKDAKARAAAEKKREQLNSLSQIDYEQVNDFKINYL
;
A
#
# COMPACT_ATOMS: atom_id res chain seq x y z
N GLN A 1 52.72 13.66 -10.86
CA GLN A 1 51.71 13.02 -9.98
C GLN A 1 50.38 13.65 -10.30
N SER A 2 49.36 12.84 -10.48
CA SER A 2 48.02 13.37 -10.72
C SER A 2 47.47 13.96 -9.41
N SER A 3 47.06 15.22 -9.42
CA SER A 3 46.36 15.89 -8.31
C SER A 3 44.89 15.54 -8.26
N HIS A 4 44.45 14.61 -9.09
CA HIS A 4 43.05 14.29 -9.32
C HIS A 4 42.83 12.78 -9.17
N LEU A 5 41.91 12.38 -8.30
CA LEU A 5 41.56 10.99 -8.02
C LEU A 5 40.09 10.75 -8.39
N GLU A 6 39.85 9.76 -9.22
CA GLU A 6 38.51 9.25 -9.46
C GLU A 6 38.27 7.98 -8.65
N LEU A 7 37.09 7.88 -8.04
CA LEU A 7 36.73 6.71 -7.26
C LEU A 7 35.21 6.40 -7.38
N LYS A 8 34.85 5.20 -7.01
CA LYS A 8 33.44 4.76 -6.93
C LYS A 8 33.32 3.71 -5.84
N PHE A 9 32.22 3.79 -5.07
CA PHE A 9 31.95 2.78 -4.05
C PHE A 9 31.37 1.51 -4.67
N VAL A 10 31.66 0.39 -4.04
CA VAL A 10 31.18 -0.94 -4.43
C VAL A 10 30.61 -1.64 -3.21
N ALA A 11 29.39 -2.15 -3.32
CA ALA A 11 28.80 -3.03 -2.34
C ALA A 11 28.93 -4.49 -2.81
N VAL A 12 29.50 -5.35 -1.96
CA VAL A 12 29.74 -6.77 -2.30
C VAL A 12 28.88 -7.66 -1.43
N ASP A 13 27.97 -8.42 -2.04
CA ASP A 13 27.26 -9.52 -1.37
C ASP A 13 28.11 -10.80 -1.49
N LYS A 14 28.80 -11.14 -0.40
CA LYS A 14 29.67 -12.34 -0.35
C LYS A 14 28.91 -13.65 -0.50
N LYS A 15 27.62 -13.70 -0.14
CA LYS A 15 26.81 -14.93 -0.25
C LYS A 15 26.35 -15.20 -1.67
N LYS A 16 26.08 -14.15 -2.43
CA LYS A 16 25.56 -14.25 -3.80
C LYS A 16 26.59 -13.99 -4.88
N ALA A 17 27.85 -13.69 -4.48
CA ALA A 17 28.91 -13.27 -5.39
C ALA A 17 28.50 -12.08 -6.29
N GLN A 18 27.63 -11.21 -5.81
CA GLN A 18 27.15 -10.04 -6.52
C GLN A 18 27.96 -8.81 -6.13
N VAL A 19 28.33 -8.03 -7.12
CA VAL A 19 28.98 -6.74 -6.96
C VAL A 19 28.06 -5.66 -7.49
N LEU A 20 27.69 -4.72 -6.63
CA LEU A 20 26.87 -3.57 -6.99
C LEU A 20 27.75 -2.33 -7.00
N TRP A 21 27.76 -1.64 -8.12
CA TRP A 21 28.43 -0.36 -8.27
C TRP A 21 27.54 0.78 -7.83
N GLU A 22 28.10 1.78 -7.20
CA GLU A 22 27.42 3.04 -6.89
C GLU A 22 26.79 3.61 -8.16
N THR A 23 25.57 4.14 -8.05
CA THR A 23 24.85 4.77 -9.17
C THR A 23 25.40 6.17 -9.45
N GLY A 24 25.24 6.63 -10.69
CA GLY A 24 25.72 7.94 -11.13
C GLY A 24 27.13 7.92 -11.70
N MET A 25 27.74 9.09 -11.78
CA MET A 25 29.12 9.30 -12.27
C MET A 25 30.15 8.90 -11.20
N ASN A 26 31.41 8.72 -11.61
CA ASN A 26 32.51 8.56 -10.66
C ASN A 26 32.64 9.81 -9.79
N ARG A 27 33.02 9.63 -8.55
CA ARG A 27 33.39 10.72 -7.64
C ARG A 27 34.77 11.21 -7.98
N THR A 28 34.97 12.49 -7.86
CA THR A 28 36.22 13.13 -8.17
C THR A 28 36.75 13.86 -6.94
N ILE A 29 37.99 13.65 -6.58
CA ILE A 29 38.64 14.30 -5.46
C ILE A 29 39.90 14.98 -5.97
N ASP A 30 40.02 16.27 -5.71
CA ASP A 30 41.23 17.03 -5.95
C ASP A 30 42.15 16.89 -4.72
N LEU A 31 43.33 16.38 -4.95
CA LEU A 31 44.33 16.21 -3.90
C LEU A 31 45.12 17.50 -3.73
N PRO A 32 45.21 18.07 -2.53
CA PRO A 32 46.07 19.23 -2.29
C PRO A 32 47.57 18.84 -2.38
N GLU A 33 48.44 19.82 -2.50
CA GLU A 33 49.87 19.59 -2.35
C GLU A 33 50.14 19.10 -0.90
N MET A 34 50.77 17.95 -0.78
CA MET A 34 51.04 17.30 0.49
C MET A 34 52.55 17.18 0.75
N LYS A 35 52.94 17.35 2.02
CA LYS A 35 54.28 17.07 2.53
C LYS A 35 54.30 15.69 3.20
N ALA A 36 55.49 15.14 3.35
CA ALA A 36 55.64 13.87 4.06
C ALA A 36 55.14 13.98 5.51
N GLY A 37 54.15 13.12 5.85
CA GLY A 37 53.49 13.10 7.15
C GLY A 37 52.16 13.81 7.23
N ASP A 38 51.75 14.52 6.17
CA ASP A 38 50.41 15.12 6.10
C ASP A 38 49.32 14.04 5.98
N VAL A 39 48.19 14.31 6.62
CA VAL A 39 46.99 13.49 6.52
C VAL A 39 45.81 14.38 6.05
N VAL A 40 45.14 13.97 5.01
CA VAL A 40 43.96 14.66 4.50
C VAL A 40 42.74 13.72 4.66
N VAL A 41 41.68 14.23 5.23
CA VAL A 41 40.43 13.50 5.40
C VAL A 41 39.40 14.13 4.48
N TYR A 42 38.78 13.30 3.64
CA TYR A 42 37.66 13.70 2.82
C TYR A 42 36.38 13.11 3.40
N ASP A 43 35.44 13.97 3.69
CA ASP A 43 34.07 13.57 3.99
C ASP A 43 33.29 13.45 2.65
N LEU A 44 32.92 12.23 2.30
CA LEU A 44 32.20 11.94 1.07
C LEU A 44 30.73 11.75 1.37
N ASP A 45 29.91 12.39 0.55
CA ASP A 45 28.45 12.23 0.63
C ASP A 45 28.00 10.77 0.57
N GLN A 46 26.78 10.52 1.00
CA GLN A 46 26.16 9.21 1.03
C GLN A 46 26.26 8.50 -0.34
N ALA A 47 26.66 7.24 -0.34
CA ALA A 47 26.70 6.41 -1.54
C ALA A 47 25.30 5.83 -1.85
N TYR A 48 24.90 5.89 -3.11
CA TYR A 48 23.63 5.38 -3.59
C TYR A 48 23.84 4.16 -4.49
N PHE A 49 23.15 3.08 -4.19
CA PHE A 49 23.16 1.86 -4.99
C PHE A 49 21.78 1.57 -5.55
N ALA A 50 21.67 1.33 -6.85
CA ALA A 50 20.43 0.84 -7.45
C ALA A 50 20.22 -0.63 -7.06
N LEU A 51 19.73 -0.84 -5.83
CA LEU A 51 19.45 -2.17 -5.29
C LEU A 51 18.38 -2.92 -6.07
N TYR A 52 17.53 -2.21 -6.82
CA TYR A 52 16.37 -2.77 -7.48
C TYR A 52 16.21 -2.21 -8.89
N ASN A 53 16.84 -2.85 -9.84
CA ASN A 53 16.53 -2.64 -11.27
C ASN A 53 15.41 -3.63 -11.68
N ARG A 54 14.36 -3.75 -10.86
CA ARG A 54 13.23 -4.63 -11.15
C ARG A 54 12.14 -3.84 -11.85
N LYS A 55 11.76 -4.29 -13.03
CA LYS A 55 10.49 -3.87 -13.62
C LYS A 55 9.36 -4.57 -12.85
N LEU A 56 8.43 -3.78 -12.34
CA LEU A 56 7.26 -4.27 -11.60
C LEU A 56 6.02 -3.94 -12.41
N ALA A 57 5.11 -4.90 -12.49
CA ALA A 57 3.75 -4.68 -12.95
C ALA A 57 2.81 -4.73 -11.74
N GLY A 58 1.79 -3.90 -11.75
CA GLY A 58 0.79 -3.85 -10.69
C GLY A 58 -0.56 -3.33 -11.17
N THR A 59 -1.56 -3.54 -10.34
CA THR A 59 -2.92 -3.03 -10.53
C THR A 59 -3.20 -1.98 -9.46
N GLN A 60 -3.91 -0.92 -9.82
CA GLN A 60 -4.47 0.05 -8.89
C GLN A 60 -5.98 -0.15 -8.83
N VAL A 61 -6.53 -0.25 -7.62
CA VAL A 61 -7.97 -0.41 -7.41
C VAL A 61 -8.40 0.23 -6.10
N PRO A 62 -9.52 0.96 -6.06
CA PRO A 62 -10.14 1.36 -4.80
C PRO A 62 -10.87 0.14 -4.21
N VAL A 63 -10.75 -0.09 -2.90
CA VAL A 63 -11.39 -1.24 -2.25
C VAL A 63 -12.92 -1.19 -2.43
N PHE A 64 -13.53 -0.01 -2.31
CA PHE A 64 -14.99 0.13 -2.46
C PHE A 64 -15.53 -0.29 -3.84
N SER A 65 -14.71 -0.30 -4.88
CA SER A 65 -15.14 -0.72 -6.23
C SER A 65 -15.12 -2.23 -6.45
N LEU A 66 -14.54 -2.99 -5.53
CA LEU A 66 -14.58 -4.44 -5.57
C LEU A 66 -16.00 -4.93 -5.25
N ARG A 67 -16.36 -6.06 -5.84
CA ARG A 67 -17.64 -6.70 -5.54
C ARG A 67 -17.58 -8.20 -5.78
N SER A 68 -18.07 -8.95 -4.82
CA SER A 68 -18.29 -10.40 -4.91
C SER A 68 -19.70 -10.75 -4.44
N GLU A 69 -20.04 -12.00 -4.48
CA GLU A 69 -21.32 -12.50 -3.93
C GLU A 69 -21.42 -12.28 -2.40
N LYS A 70 -20.29 -12.17 -1.72
CA LYS A 70 -20.20 -11.97 -0.26
C LYS A 70 -20.20 -10.52 0.16
N SER A 71 -20.02 -9.58 -0.75
CA SER A 71 -19.99 -8.15 -0.44
C SER A 71 -21.33 -7.68 0.14
N ALA A 72 -21.28 -6.57 0.87
CA ALA A 72 -22.46 -5.90 1.41
C ALA A 72 -22.79 -4.61 0.62
N GLY A 73 -22.79 -4.69 -0.70
CA GLY A 73 -23.05 -3.55 -1.59
C GLY A 73 -21.85 -2.67 -1.87
N VAL A 74 -20.74 -2.87 -1.16
CA VAL A 74 -19.45 -2.19 -1.34
C VAL A 74 -18.34 -3.22 -1.16
N GLY A 75 -17.22 -3.03 -1.84
CA GLY A 75 -16.05 -3.88 -1.63
C GLY A 75 -15.44 -3.69 -0.25
N ASP A 76 -15.00 -4.78 0.34
CA ASP A 76 -14.42 -4.81 1.68
C ASP A 76 -13.11 -5.63 1.74
N PHE A 77 -12.57 -5.85 2.94
CA PHE A 77 -11.32 -6.59 3.10
C PHE A 77 -11.42 -8.07 2.73
N GLY A 78 -12.61 -8.66 2.70
CA GLY A 78 -12.82 -9.99 2.15
C GLY A 78 -12.64 -10.02 0.64
N ASP A 79 -13.22 -9.05 -0.07
CA ASP A 79 -13.06 -8.86 -1.50
C ASP A 79 -11.60 -8.51 -1.86
N LEU A 80 -10.93 -7.73 -1.00
CA LEU A 80 -9.52 -7.38 -1.19
C LEU A 80 -8.61 -8.62 -1.15
N LYS A 81 -8.87 -9.60 -0.28
CA LYS A 81 -8.12 -10.87 -0.27
C LYS A 81 -8.22 -11.58 -1.62
N THR A 82 -9.44 -11.68 -2.15
CA THR A 82 -9.68 -12.28 -3.47
C THR A 82 -8.95 -11.52 -4.59
N MET A 83 -8.93 -10.18 -4.51
CA MET A 83 -8.21 -9.35 -5.48
C MET A 83 -6.70 -9.52 -5.39
N ILE A 84 -6.13 -9.67 -4.19
CA ILE A 84 -4.71 -9.96 -3.98
C ILE A 84 -4.33 -11.28 -4.67
N ASP A 85 -5.13 -12.33 -4.48
CA ASP A 85 -4.89 -13.63 -5.09
C ASP A 85 -4.97 -13.57 -6.62
N LEU A 86 -5.93 -12.81 -7.15
CA LEU A 86 -6.06 -12.57 -8.59
C LEU A 86 -4.82 -11.86 -9.15
N VAL A 87 -4.39 -10.78 -8.54
CA VAL A 87 -3.20 -10.01 -8.95
C VAL A 87 -1.95 -10.89 -8.90
N ALA A 88 -1.78 -11.67 -7.84
CA ALA A 88 -0.67 -12.60 -7.70
C ALA A 88 -0.68 -13.69 -8.78
N SER A 89 -1.85 -14.25 -9.11
CA SER A 89 -2.01 -15.30 -10.13
C SER A 89 -1.63 -14.82 -11.54
N THR A 90 -1.80 -13.53 -11.81
CA THR A 90 -1.38 -12.91 -13.09
C THR A 90 0.11 -12.57 -13.15
N GLY A 91 0.89 -12.90 -12.13
CA GLY A 91 2.33 -12.62 -12.05
C GLY A 91 2.68 -11.19 -11.66
N GLN A 92 1.70 -10.34 -11.39
CA GLN A 92 1.92 -8.99 -10.89
C GLN A 92 2.50 -9.01 -9.47
N LYS A 93 3.18 -7.95 -9.07
CA LYS A 93 3.90 -7.85 -7.78
C LYS A 93 3.44 -6.70 -6.91
N VAL A 94 2.57 -5.85 -7.43
CA VAL A 94 2.07 -4.64 -6.74
C VAL A 94 0.56 -4.58 -6.89
N LEU A 95 -0.12 -4.34 -5.78
CA LEU A 95 -1.51 -3.90 -5.74
C LEU A 95 -1.55 -2.57 -5.00
N GLN A 96 -1.90 -1.50 -5.71
CA GLN A 96 -2.04 -0.17 -5.13
C GLN A 96 -3.50 0.07 -4.79
N LEU A 97 -3.75 0.48 -3.55
CA LEU A 97 -5.09 0.86 -3.09
C LEU A 97 -5.24 2.37 -3.04
N LEU A 98 -6.45 2.88 -3.21
CA LEU A 98 -6.80 4.23 -2.78
C LEU A 98 -6.91 4.29 -1.25
N PRO A 99 -6.95 5.50 -0.65
CA PRO A 99 -7.07 5.63 0.80
C PRO A 99 -8.26 4.84 1.35
N ILE A 100 -8.04 4.18 2.48
CA ILE A 100 -9.05 3.35 3.18
C ILE A 100 -9.38 3.90 4.56
N ASN A 101 -8.86 5.08 4.87
CA ASN A 101 -9.06 5.73 6.15
C ASN A 101 -10.50 6.22 6.30
N ASP A 102 -10.89 6.44 7.55
CA ASP A 102 -12.24 6.90 7.88
C ASP A 102 -12.50 8.32 7.37
N THR A 103 -13.59 8.48 6.66
CA THR A 103 -14.06 9.74 6.07
C THR A 103 -15.44 10.16 6.62
N THR A 104 -15.93 9.49 7.68
CA THR A 104 -17.27 9.68 8.21
C THR A 104 -17.39 11.00 8.98
N ILE A 105 -17.95 12.01 8.35
CA ILE A 105 -18.17 13.36 8.91
C ILE A 105 -19.65 13.69 8.99
N THR A 106 -20.36 13.54 7.87
CA THR A 106 -21.73 14.00 7.68
C THR A 106 -22.75 12.88 7.75
N HIS A 107 -22.32 11.62 7.70
CA HIS A 107 -23.17 10.42 7.55
C HIS A 107 -24.03 10.44 6.28
N THR A 108 -23.58 11.13 5.24
CA THR A 108 -24.23 11.19 3.93
C THR A 108 -23.29 10.65 2.84
N TRP A 109 -23.79 10.53 1.62
CA TRP A 109 -23.01 10.09 0.47
C TRP A 109 -21.74 10.92 0.21
N THR A 110 -21.67 12.16 0.72
CA THR A 110 -20.48 13.01 0.58
C THR A 110 -19.25 12.44 1.25
N ASP A 111 -19.44 11.57 2.25
CA ASP A 111 -18.36 10.88 2.96
C ASP A 111 -17.72 9.76 2.12
N SER A 112 -18.24 9.47 0.93
CA SER A 112 -17.69 8.45 0.03
C SER A 112 -16.35 8.84 -0.61
N TYR A 113 -15.93 10.09 -0.51
CA TYR A 113 -14.69 10.57 -1.12
C TYR A 113 -13.46 10.15 -0.28
N PRO A 114 -12.62 9.23 -0.78
CA PRO A 114 -11.61 8.55 0.03
C PRO A 114 -10.45 9.45 0.50
N TYR A 115 -10.30 10.64 -0.12
CA TYR A 115 -9.21 11.56 0.20
C TYR A 115 -9.57 12.57 1.31
N SER A 116 -10.81 12.59 1.78
CA SER A 116 -11.28 13.47 2.86
C SER A 116 -11.25 12.78 4.23
N CYS A 117 -10.16 12.07 4.54
CA CYS A 117 -10.06 11.32 5.79
C CYS A 117 -10.01 12.25 7.01
N ILE A 118 -10.74 11.85 8.06
CA ILE A 118 -10.76 12.55 9.36
C ILE A 118 -9.63 12.08 10.29
N SER A 119 -9.05 10.91 10.00
CA SER A 119 -7.96 10.34 10.78
C SER A 119 -7.09 9.45 9.92
N VAL A 120 -5.78 9.60 10.02
CA VAL A 120 -4.81 8.70 9.37
C VAL A 120 -4.65 7.36 10.12
N PHE A 121 -5.20 7.25 11.32
CA PHE A 121 -5.10 6.05 12.18
C PHE A 121 -6.38 5.20 12.17
N ALA A 122 -7.51 5.76 11.77
CA ALA A 122 -8.77 5.05 11.71
C ALA A 122 -9.03 4.51 10.30
N ILE A 123 -9.47 3.26 10.21
CA ILE A 123 -9.93 2.64 8.97
C ILE A 123 -11.45 2.80 8.90
N HIS A 124 -11.96 3.10 7.70
CA HIS A 124 -13.40 3.29 7.50
C HIS A 124 -14.16 1.99 7.77
N PRO A 125 -15.19 2.01 8.64
CA PRO A 125 -15.97 0.81 9.00
C PRO A 125 -16.59 0.08 7.81
N MET A 126 -16.91 0.80 6.73
CA MET A 126 -17.51 0.18 5.53
C MET A 126 -16.64 -0.91 4.90
N TYR A 127 -15.31 -0.90 5.16
CA TYR A 127 -14.40 -1.93 4.65
C TYR A 127 -14.31 -3.19 5.52
N ALA A 128 -15.05 -3.24 6.64
CA ALA A 128 -15.08 -4.43 7.49
C ALA A 128 -15.65 -5.65 6.72
N ASP A 129 -14.90 -6.76 6.75
CA ASP A 129 -15.36 -8.05 6.24
C ASP A 129 -16.27 -8.69 7.32
N LEU A 130 -17.58 -8.60 7.14
CA LEU A 130 -18.53 -9.11 8.12
C LEU A 130 -18.46 -10.63 8.29
N HIS A 131 -18.00 -11.37 7.26
CA HIS A 131 -17.84 -12.81 7.33
C HIS A 131 -16.59 -13.24 8.13
N ALA A 132 -15.65 -12.33 8.37
CA ALA A 132 -14.49 -12.57 9.21
C ALA A 132 -14.75 -12.27 10.70
N LEU A 133 -15.90 -11.68 11.01
CA LEU A 133 -16.32 -11.36 12.39
C LEU A 133 -17.06 -12.54 13.03
N PRO A 134 -17.13 -12.59 14.37
CA PRO A 134 -17.98 -13.55 15.07
C PRO A 134 -19.46 -13.42 14.62
N GLU A 135 -20.13 -14.53 14.43
CA GLU A 135 -21.55 -14.52 14.08
C GLU A 135 -22.40 -13.87 15.17
N LEU A 136 -23.44 -13.14 14.74
CA LEU A 136 -24.46 -12.60 15.66
C LEU A 136 -25.12 -13.76 16.44
N LYS A 137 -25.21 -13.63 17.74
CA LYS A 137 -25.76 -14.67 18.64
C LYS A 137 -27.24 -14.94 18.36
N ASP A 138 -28.02 -13.89 18.06
CA ASP A 138 -29.45 -14.04 17.74
C ASP A 138 -29.61 -14.48 16.28
N ALA A 139 -30.26 -15.65 16.09
CA ALA A 139 -30.53 -16.22 14.78
C ALA A 139 -31.44 -15.33 13.91
N LYS A 140 -32.40 -14.63 14.53
CA LYS A 140 -33.27 -13.70 13.80
C LYS A 140 -32.56 -12.47 13.33
N ALA A 141 -31.68 -11.90 14.17
CA ALA A 141 -30.82 -10.77 13.78
C ALA A 141 -29.84 -11.16 12.67
N ARG A 142 -29.24 -12.37 12.75
CA ARG A 142 -28.38 -12.91 11.71
C ARG A 142 -29.08 -13.05 10.35
N ALA A 143 -30.29 -13.63 10.34
CA ALA A 143 -31.06 -13.78 9.11
C ALA A 143 -31.49 -12.41 8.53
N ALA A 144 -31.81 -11.45 9.38
CA ALA A 144 -32.13 -10.09 8.96
C ALA A 144 -30.91 -9.36 8.37
N ALA A 145 -29.72 -9.53 8.98
CA ALA A 145 -28.48 -8.98 8.49
C ALA A 145 -28.09 -9.56 7.13
N GLU A 146 -28.21 -10.86 6.94
CA GLU A 146 -27.91 -11.51 5.66
C GLU A 146 -28.86 -11.02 4.55
N LYS A 147 -30.16 -10.94 4.83
CA LYS A 147 -31.12 -10.37 3.88
C LYS A 147 -30.79 -8.93 3.51
N LYS A 148 -30.37 -8.11 4.47
CA LYS A 148 -29.96 -6.71 4.21
C LYS A 148 -28.71 -6.66 3.37
N ARG A 149 -27.71 -7.51 3.67
CA ARG A 149 -26.48 -7.65 2.89
C ARG A 149 -26.78 -7.96 1.42
N GLU A 150 -27.61 -8.98 1.16
CA GLU A 150 -28.01 -9.37 -0.20
C GLU A 150 -28.72 -8.24 -0.91
N GLN A 151 -29.66 -7.56 -0.23
CA GLN A 151 -30.37 -6.41 -0.78
C GLN A 151 -29.39 -5.31 -1.21
N LEU A 152 -28.46 -4.92 -0.36
CA LEU A 152 -27.45 -3.90 -0.68
C LEU A 152 -26.55 -4.37 -1.83
N ASN A 153 -26.19 -5.64 -1.84
CA ASN A 153 -25.31 -6.20 -2.88
C ASN A 153 -26.01 -6.34 -4.24
N SER A 154 -27.33 -6.35 -4.29
CA SER A 154 -28.09 -6.41 -5.55
C SER A 154 -28.24 -5.05 -6.25
N LEU A 155 -27.91 -3.95 -5.57
CA LEU A 155 -28.01 -2.61 -6.14
C LEU A 155 -26.99 -2.41 -7.28
N SER A 156 -27.41 -1.72 -8.33
CA SER A 156 -26.54 -1.37 -9.47
C SER A 156 -25.49 -0.30 -9.14
N GLN A 157 -25.75 0.48 -8.10
CA GLN A 157 -24.84 1.51 -7.57
C GLN A 157 -24.71 1.35 -6.06
N ILE A 158 -23.59 1.80 -5.52
CA ILE A 158 -23.34 1.77 -4.08
C ILE A 158 -24.25 2.80 -3.40
N ASP A 159 -25.04 2.36 -2.46
CA ASP A 159 -25.75 3.23 -1.52
C ASP A 159 -24.88 3.39 -0.27
N TYR A 160 -24.02 4.38 -0.27
CA TYR A 160 -23.04 4.59 0.80
C TYR A 160 -23.69 4.81 2.17
N GLU A 161 -24.82 5.50 2.23
CA GLU A 161 -25.51 5.77 3.48
C GLU A 161 -26.04 4.47 4.09
N GLN A 162 -26.79 3.69 3.32
CA GLN A 162 -27.32 2.41 3.79
C GLN A 162 -26.20 1.38 4.10
N VAL A 163 -25.11 1.38 3.34
CA VAL A 163 -23.96 0.49 3.60
C VAL A 163 -23.28 0.87 4.91
N ASN A 164 -23.03 2.16 5.14
CA ASN A 164 -22.42 2.63 6.37
C ASN A 164 -23.28 2.32 7.59
N ASP A 165 -24.57 2.65 7.54
CA ASP A 165 -25.50 2.34 8.61
C ASP A 165 -25.57 0.84 8.91
N PHE A 166 -25.62 0.03 7.86
CA PHE A 166 -25.65 -1.43 8.01
C PHE A 166 -24.39 -1.97 8.66
N LYS A 167 -23.22 -1.55 8.19
CA LYS A 167 -21.92 -2.03 8.70
C LYS A 167 -21.68 -1.55 10.14
N ILE A 168 -21.95 -0.30 10.44
CA ILE A 168 -21.80 0.27 11.81
C ILE A 168 -22.73 -0.43 12.80
N ASN A 169 -24.00 -0.67 12.41
CA ASN A 169 -24.95 -1.36 13.28
C ASN A 169 -24.65 -2.87 13.47
N TYR A 170 -23.86 -3.45 12.58
CA TYR A 170 -23.43 -4.85 12.71
C TYR A 170 -22.23 -4.99 13.66
N LEU A 171 -21.33 -4.00 13.68
CA LEU A 171 -20.11 -3.97 14.52
C LEU A 171 -20.40 -3.71 16.00
#